data_e31a1c042c04f63f85cd3436e5095a31
#
_entry.id   e31a1c042c04f63f85cd3436e5095a31
#
_cell.length_a   1.000
_cell.length_b   1.000
_cell.length_c   1.000
_cell.angle_alpha   90.00
_cell.angle_beta   90.00
_cell.angle_gamma   90.00
#
_symmetry.space_group_name_H-M   'P 1'
#
loop_
_entity.id
_entity.type
_entity.pdbx_description
1 polymer ?
#
loop_
_entity_poly.entity_id
_entity_poly.type
_entity_poly.pdbx_seq_one_letter_code
_entity_poly.pdbx_strand_id
1 'polypeptide(L)'
;MPGSGSQDRAGLEPDPEPDPDGVLDADVDGDVGAELGADLGADRGADLGADSDAAAVVDLAARLVRLRTVHEGPGDVEGPAVALLAALMRDFGWAVTVVESAPGRMSVVGVVTGDRPGPTLMFEGHVDVVTEGDPASWSFDPYAGDVVDGRLRGRGSADMKAGVAAMVHAARAVQLGGFAGRIVVGVLADEEGLMLGAKAFAADLGAGTIPGVDRIDGVIVCEPEGGEVCPVAKGAIRLEVAFTGAMAHGAMPWMGRNPLPAVGTMLAALADTQHVLRSTHGDHPLLGPICLTPTVLRAGDPEQINVMPATATLAVDIRTTPAVDHRVLLADLADTAGRIAHDAGLGVELTVVDDRPPVDTPVDHPVVQAMLAGHRSATGVEAVIGGVPGATDGTILTRDAGLATVVYGPGGKWIAHQADEFVEVADILAATRAYVAAARHFLNGPPSPA
;
A
#
# COMPACT_ATOMS: atom_id res chain seq x y z
N MET A 1 70.99 -0.85 -2.31
CA MET A 1 71.14 -0.69 -0.88
C MET A 1 70.87 0.77 -0.53
N PRO A 2 70.16 1.06 0.59
CA PRO A 2 68.80 0.76 0.98
C PRO A 2 68.00 2.06 1.30
N GLY A 3 66.70 1.93 1.49
CA GLY A 3 65.88 3.02 2.03
C GLY A 3 64.40 2.61 2.09
N SER A 4 64.11 1.73 3.07
CA SER A 4 62.77 1.38 3.45
C SER A 4 62.07 2.52 4.17
N GLY A 5 60.89 2.88 3.73
CA GLY A 5 59.96 3.75 4.44
C GLY A 5 58.59 3.15 4.40
N SER A 6 58.27 2.36 5.45
CA SER A 6 56.91 1.89 5.74
C SER A 6 56.07 3.06 6.21
N GLN A 7 54.95 3.33 5.55
CA GLN A 7 53.87 4.13 6.14
C GLN A 7 52.67 3.24 6.41
N ASP A 8 52.27 3.32 7.65
CA ASP A 8 51.18 2.63 8.27
C ASP A 8 49.85 2.81 7.50
N ARG A 9 49.23 1.72 7.12
CA ARG A 9 47.80 1.67 6.81
C ARG A 9 47.04 1.46 8.12
N ALA A 10 46.38 2.53 8.59
CA ALA A 10 45.38 2.42 9.62
C ALA A 10 44.24 1.55 9.08
N GLY A 11 44.02 0.42 9.73
CA GLY A 11 42.93 -0.49 9.45
C GLY A 11 41.61 0.17 9.87
N LEU A 12 40.67 0.23 8.94
CA LEU A 12 39.25 0.36 9.25
C LEU A 12 38.77 -1.04 9.59
N GLU A 13 38.41 -1.24 10.86
CA GLU A 13 37.69 -2.44 11.27
C GLU A 13 36.29 -2.44 10.63
N PRO A 14 35.80 -3.58 10.14
CA PRO A 14 34.43 -3.67 9.66
C PRO A 14 33.44 -3.62 10.84
N ASP A 15 32.31 -2.97 10.64
CA ASP A 15 31.19 -2.96 11.56
C ASP A 15 30.76 -4.39 11.90
N PRO A 16 30.34 -4.67 13.15
CA PRO A 16 29.91 -6.00 13.54
C PRO A 16 28.60 -6.39 12.84
N GLU A 17 28.57 -7.56 12.27
CA GLU A 17 27.36 -8.21 11.77
C GLU A 17 26.35 -8.40 12.92
N PRO A 18 25.03 -8.24 12.67
CA PRO A 18 24.03 -8.51 13.67
C PRO A 18 23.99 -10.02 14.00
N ASP A 19 24.02 -10.33 15.29
CA ASP A 19 23.93 -11.66 15.86
C ASP A 19 22.55 -12.29 15.55
N PRO A 20 22.48 -13.43 14.85
CA PRO A 20 21.22 -14.08 14.49
C PRO A 20 20.55 -14.87 15.62
N ASP A 21 21.16 -14.99 16.82
CA ASP A 21 20.69 -15.89 17.88
C ASP A 21 20.26 -15.20 19.18
N GLY A 22 19.80 -13.95 19.12
CA GLY A 22 19.24 -13.25 20.28
C GLY A 22 17.84 -13.76 20.67
N VAL A 23 17.73 -15.04 21.05
CA VAL A 23 16.55 -15.59 21.73
C VAL A 23 16.52 -15.08 23.16
N LEU A 24 15.56 -14.20 23.48
CA LEU A 24 15.24 -13.90 24.86
C LEU A 24 14.22 -14.93 25.36
N ASP A 25 14.73 -15.93 26.07
CA ASP A 25 13.91 -16.79 26.93
C ASP A 25 13.31 -15.94 28.05
N ALA A 26 11.99 -15.84 28.04
CA ALA A 26 11.21 -15.43 29.20
C ALA A 26 10.18 -16.52 29.50
N ASP A 27 10.58 -17.48 30.30
CA ASP A 27 9.68 -18.37 31.02
C ASP A 27 8.75 -17.53 31.92
N VAL A 28 7.44 -17.55 31.61
CA VAL A 28 6.39 -17.25 32.58
C VAL A 28 5.30 -18.31 32.45
N ASP A 29 5.51 -19.42 33.16
CA ASP A 29 4.42 -20.29 33.57
C ASP A 29 3.55 -19.54 34.58
N GLY A 30 2.30 -19.30 34.24
CA GLY A 30 1.29 -18.70 35.10
C GLY A 30 -0.10 -19.16 34.68
N ASP A 31 -0.49 -20.33 35.23
CA ASP A 31 -1.86 -20.82 35.25
C ASP A 31 -2.80 -19.76 35.87
N VAL A 32 -3.73 -19.20 35.08
CA VAL A 32 -4.89 -18.46 35.58
C VAL A 32 -6.13 -18.96 34.83
N GLY A 33 -6.58 -20.11 35.27
CA GLY A 33 -7.94 -20.53 35.02
C GLY A 33 -8.87 -19.87 36.03
N ALA A 34 -10.07 -19.54 35.54
CA ALA A 34 -11.33 -19.28 36.24
C ALA A 34 -11.55 -17.90 36.92
N GLU A 35 -12.75 -17.40 36.61
CA GLU A 35 -13.53 -16.35 37.31
C GLU A 35 -13.26 -14.89 36.94
N LEU A 36 -13.97 -14.41 35.92
CA LEU A 36 -14.55 -13.06 35.88
C LEU A 36 -15.89 -13.08 35.14
N GLY A 37 -16.87 -13.59 35.82
CA GLY A 37 -18.26 -13.24 35.58
C GLY A 37 -18.64 -12.15 36.55
N ALA A 38 -18.91 -10.91 36.05
CA ALA A 38 -19.85 -9.97 36.68
C ALA A 38 -19.96 -8.71 35.82
N ASP A 39 -21.12 -8.53 35.20
CA ASP A 39 -21.87 -7.27 35.10
C ASP A 39 -21.15 -6.05 34.48
N LEU A 40 -21.11 -6.00 33.15
CA LEU A 40 -21.06 -4.75 32.41
C LEU A 40 -22.40 -4.50 31.77
N GLY A 41 -23.05 -3.44 32.25
CA GLY A 41 -24.38 -2.99 31.87
C GLY A 41 -24.60 -2.96 30.37
N ALA A 42 -25.74 -3.46 29.97
CA ALA A 42 -26.20 -3.65 28.61
C ALA A 42 -26.29 -2.32 27.84
N ASP A 43 -25.34 -2.11 26.92
CA ASP A 43 -25.66 -1.44 25.65
C ASP A 43 -25.58 -2.50 24.53
N ARG A 44 -26.75 -3.10 24.23
CA ARG A 44 -26.93 -4.07 23.15
C ARG A 44 -27.00 -3.35 21.81
N GLY A 45 -25.92 -2.69 21.41
CA GLY A 45 -25.71 -2.24 20.07
C GLY A 45 -25.21 -3.40 19.21
N ALA A 46 -26.14 -4.05 18.48
CA ALA A 46 -25.93 -5.00 17.38
C ALA A 46 -24.56 -5.70 17.37
N ASP A 47 -24.42 -6.70 18.20
CA ASP A 47 -23.50 -7.80 18.05
C ASP A 47 -23.65 -8.33 16.60
N LEU A 48 -22.53 -8.53 15.88
CA LEU A 48 -22.56 -9.36 14.66
C LEU A 48 -23.22 -10.65 15.12
N GLY A 49 -24.48 -10.87 14.73
CA GLY A 49 -25.30 -11.95 15.25
C GLY A 49 -24.54 -13.27 15.22
N ALA A 50 -24.15 -13.73 16.39
CA ALA A 50 -23.35 -14.89 16.72
C ALA A 50 -23.06 -15.88 15.59
N ASP A 51 -21.81 -16.24 15.36
CA ASP A 51 -21.28 -17.35 14.54
C ASP A 51 -21.59 -17.35 13.03
N SER A 52 -22.82 -17.04 12.58
CA SER A 52 -23.18 -17.09 11.17
C SER A 52 -22.56 -15.95 10.35
N ASP A 53 -22.48 -14.74 10.90
CA ASP A 53 -21.93 -13.58 10.20
C ASP A 53 -20.40 -13.67 10.19
N ALA A 54 -19.78 -14.17 11.25
CA ALA A 54 -18.34 -14.43 11.31
C ALA A 54 -17.92 -15.46 10.27
N ALA A 55 -18.68 -16.57 10.12
CA ALA A 55 -18.43 -17.58 9.10
C ALA A 55 -18.57 -17.01 7.68
N ALA A 56 -19.52 -16.11 7.42
CA ALA A 56 -19.74 -15.51 6.12
C ALA A 56 -18.58 -14.59 5.67
N VAL A 57 -17.99 -13.82 6.60
CA VAL A 57 -16.81 -12.99 6.30
C VAL A 57 -15.63 -13.86 5.89
N VAL A 58 -15.35 -14.93 6.66
CA VAL A 58 -14.23 -15.84 6.37
C VAL A 58 -14.46 -16.62 5.08
N ASP A 59 -15.70 -17.06 4.82
CA ASP A 59 -16.07 -17.72 3.55
C ASP A 59 -15.84 -16.80 2.35
N LEU A 60 -16.27 -15.54 2.45
CA LEU A 60 -16.03 -14.58 1.35
C LEU A 60 -14.54 -14.37 1.12
N ALA A 61 -13.74 -14.18 2.17
CA ALA A 61 -12.30 -14.04 2.05
C ALA A 61 -11.65 -15.27 1.39
N ALA A 62 -12.03 -16.48 1.83
CA ALA A 62 -11.56 -17.74 1.26
C ALA A 62 -11.93 -17.90 -0.21
N ARG A 63 -13.16 -17.53 -0.58
CA ARG A 63 -13.62 -17.55 -1.98
C ARG A 63 -12.83 -16.57 -2.85
N LEU A 64 -12.52 -15.38 -2.35
CA LEU A 64 -11.71 -14.39 -3.05
C LEU A 64 -10.27 -14.90 -3.24
N VAL A 65 -9.67 -15.53 -2.23
CA VAL A 65 -8.32 -16.12 -2.34
C VAL A 65 -8.26 -17.20 -3.43
N ARG A 66 -9.30 -18.02 -3.57
CA ARG A 66 -9.39 -19.07 -4.62
C ARG A 66 -9.45 -18.51 -6.04
N LEU A 67 -9.74 -17.23 -6.21
CA LEU A 67 -9.73 -16.57 -7.51
C LEU A 67 -8.32 -16.02 -7.77
N ARG A 68 -7.65 -16.56 -8.80
CA ARG A 68 -6.33 -16.09 -9.22
C ARG A 68 -6.47 -14.76 -9.97
N THR A 69 -6.19 -13.67 -9.28
CA THR A 69 -6.30 -12.30 -9.78
C THR A 69 -4.92 -11.65 -9.88
N VAL A 70 -3.93 -12.39 -10.35
CA VAL A 70 -2.55 -11.94 -10.48
C VAL A 70 -2.43 -10.92 -11.60
N HIS A 71 -1.76 -9.81 -11.30
CA HIS A 71 -1.48 -8.76 -12.26
C HIS A 71 -0.38 -9.18 -13.26
N GLU A 72 -0.72 -9.95 -14.26
CA GLU A 72 0.18 -10.40 -15.33
C GLU A 72 -0.34 -9.97 -16.70
N GLY A 73 0.02 -8.77 -17.15
CA GLY A 73 -0.28 -8.31 -18.50
C GLY A 73 -1.74 -7.93 -18.77
N PRO A 74 -2.12 -7.75 -20.01
CA PRO A 74 -3.49 -7.40 -20.40
C PRO A 74 -4.44 -8.60 -20.23
N GLY A 75 -5.62 -8.36 -19.68
CA GLY A 75 -6.66 -9.38 -19.52
C GLY A 75 -7.65 -9.01 -18.43
N ASP A 76 -8.70 -9.81 -18.30
CA ASP A 76 -9.70 -9.66 -17.25
C ASP A 76 -9.17 -10.24 -15.94
N VAL A 77 -8.39 -9.45 -15.21
CA VAL A 77 -7.71 -9.86 -13.98
C VAL A 77 -8.69 -9.91 -12.82
N GLU A 78 -9.39 -8.81 -12.56
CA GLU A 78 -10.28 -8.65 -11.40
C GLU A 78 -11.69 -9.19 -11.67
N GLY A 79 -12.10 -9.37 -12.92
CA GLY A 79 -13.47 -9.66 -13.34
C GLY A 79 -14.17 -10.77 -12.56
N PRO A 80 -13.57 -11.95 -12.36
CA PRO A 80 -14.18 -13.01 -11.56
C PRO A 80 -14.48 -12.60 -10.11
N ALA A 81 -13.57 -11.86 -9.45
CA ALA A 81 -13.75 -11.37 -8.10
C ALA A 81 -14.78 -10.23 -8.05
N VAL A 82 -14.71 -9.31 -9.00
CA VAL A 82 -15.68 -8.22 -9.16
C VAL A 82 -17.10 -8.77 -9.41
N ALA A 83 -17.26 -9.81 -10.24
CA ALA A 83 -18.56 -10.44 -10.46
C ALA A 83 -19.13 -11.05 -9.18
N LEU A 84 -18.28 -11.75 -8.39
CA LEU A 84 -18.66 -12.32 -7.09
C LEU A 84 -19.15 -11.23 -6.12
N LEU A 85 -18.34 -10.16 -5.97
CA LEU A 85 -18.64 -9.05 -5.07
C LEU A 85 -19.87 -8.27 -5.52
N ALA A 86 -20.00 -7.99 -6.81
CA ALA A 86 -21.16 -7.30 -7.37
C ALA A 86 -22.46 -8.07 -7.14
N ALA A 87 -22.44 -9.39 -7.30
CA ALA A 87 -23.59 -10.25 -7.01
C ALA A 87 -23.97 -10.17 -5.52
N LEU A 88 -23.02 -10.35 -4.61
CA LEU A 88 -23.24 -10.28 -3.17
C LEU A 88 -23.77 -8.91 -2.72
N MET A 89 -23.20 -7.81 -3.21
CA MET A 89 -23.64 -6.45 -2.90
C MET A 89 -25.07 -6.19 -3.40
N ARG A 90 -25.43 -6.73 -4.59
CA ARG A 90 -26.82 -6.64 -5.10
C ARG A 90 -27.80 -7.45 -4.24
N ASP A 91 -27.40 -8.64 -3.76
CA ASP A 91 -28.19 -9.45 -2.85
C ASP A 91 -28.42 -8.75 -1.50
N PHE A 92 -27.50 -7.89 -1.08
CA PHE A 92 -27.68 -7.01 0.07
C PHE A 92 -28.60 -5.81 -0.21
N GLY A 93 -29.03 -5.62 -1.47
CA GLY A 93 -29.90 -4.53 -1.89
C GLY A 93 -29.16 -3.20 -2.12
N TRP A 94 -27.85 -3.24 -2.36
CA TRP A 94 -27.07 -2.03 -2.62
C TRP A 94 -27.20 -1.56 -4.08
N ALA A 95 -27.00 -0.27 -4.32
CA ALA A 95 -26.79 0.24 -5.67
C ALA A 95 -25.36 -0.11 -6.10
N VAL A 96 -25.22 -0.91 -7.17
CA VAL A 96 -23.93 -1.46 -7.59
C VAL A 96 -23.58 -1.03 -9.00
N THR A 97 -22.43 -0.42 -9.16
CA THR A 97 -21.83 -0.06 -10.46
C THR A 97 -20.56 -0.89 -10.65
N VAL A 98 -20.44 -1.51 -11.83
CA VAL A 98 -19.20 -2.18 -12.27
C VAL A 98 -18.61 -1.31 -13.38
N VAL A 99 -17.33 -0.99 -13.28
CA VAL A 99 -16.63 -0.08 -14.18
C VAL A 99 -15.38 -0.77 -14.72
N GLU A 100 -15.19 -0.71 -16.04
CA GLU A 100 -13.91 -1.04 -16.64
C GLU A 100 -13.00 0.20 -16.59
N SER A 101 -12.10 0.25 -15.61
CA SER A 101 -11.18 1.37 -15.36
C SER A 101 -10.09 1.49 -16.44
N ALA A 102 -9.73 0.37 -17.04
CA ALA A 102 -8.85 0.23 -18.20
C ALA A 102 -9.15 -1.12 -18.87
N PRO A 103 -8.68 -1.40 -20.10
CA PRO A 103 -8.96 -2.67 -20.77
C PRO A 103 -8.62 -3.89 -19.91
N GLY A 104 -9.64 -4.68 -19.54
CA GLY A 104 -9.53 -5.86 -18.68
C GLY A 104 -9.30 -5.57 -17.19
N ARG A 105 -9.40 -4.29 -16.73
CA ARG A 105 -9.22 -3.90 -15.34
C ARG A 105 -10.55 -3.44 -14.76
N MET A 106 -11.19 -4.33 -14.01
CA MET A 106 -12.57 -4.14 -13.54
C MET A 106 -12.62 -3.70 -12.08
N SER A 107 -13.36 -2.63 -11.82
CA SER A 107 -13.69 -2.15 -10.47
C SER A 107 -15.16 -2.35 -10.16
N VAL A 108 -15.52 -2.46 -8.88
CA VAL A 108 -16.90 -2.45 -8.42
C VAL A 108 -17.11 -1.44 -7.30
N VAL A 109 -18.19 -0.67 -7.40
CA VAL A 109 -18.59 0.31 -6.41
C VAL A 109 -20.00 -0.01 -5.94
N GLY A 110 -20.14 -0.32 -4.64
CA GLY A 110 -21.42 -0.51 -3.97
C GLY A 110 -21.77 0.72 -3.12
N VAL A 111 -23.01 1.21 -3.23
CA VAL A 111 -23.48 2.37 -2.47
C VAL A 111 -24.65 1.98 -1.59
N VAL A 112 -24.53 2.26 -0.30
CA VAL A 112 -25.58 2.07 0.71
C VAL A 112 -26.02 3.43 1.23
N THR A 113 -27.30 3.73 1.09
CA THR A 113 -27.87 4.98 1.61
C THR A 113 -28.56 4.74 2.95
N GLY A 114 -28.20 5.53 3.94
CA GLY A 114 -28.83 5.51 5.26
C GLY A 114 -30.26 6.07 5.28
N ASP A 115 -30.86 6.04 6.43
CA ASP A 115 -32.26 6.42 6.66
C ASP A 115 -32.46 7.95 6.86
N ARG A 116 -31.37 8.69 7.03
CA ARG A 116 -31.36 10.17 7.22
C ARG A 116 -30.12 10.80 6.62
N PRO A 117 -30.13 12.12 6.32
CA PRO A 117 -28.96 12.85 5.84
C PRO A 117 -27.76 12.74 6.81
N GLY A 118 -26.56 12.69 6.24
CA GLY A 118 -25.31 12.60 7.00
C GLY A 118 -24.09 12.59 6.09
N PRO A 119 -22.89 12.35 6.64
CA PRO A 119 -21.66 12.25 5.87
C PRO A 119 -21.62 10.99 5.01
N THR A 120 -20.66 10.96 4.09
CA THR A 120 -20.34 9.78 3.26
C THR A 120 -19.00 9.20 3.67
N LEU A 121 -18.98 7.95 4.13
CA LEU A 121 -17.77 7.17 4.40
C LEU A 121 -17.51 6.22 3.24
N MET A 122 -16.28 6.14 2.79
CA MET A 122 -15.84 5.12 1.86
C MET A 122 -14.97 4.08 2.56
N PHE A 123 -15.26 2.82 2.32
CA PHE A 123 -14.32 1.71 2.47
C PHE A 123 -13.72 1.40 1.11
N GLU A 124 -12.43 1.23 1.07
CA GLU A 124 -11.68 1.01 -0.16
C GLU A 124 -10.75 -0.19 0.00
N GLY A 125 -10.54 -0.92 -1.12
CA GLY A 125 -9.58 -1.99 -1.23
C GLY A 125 -9.53 -2.58 -2.62
N HIS A 126 -8.58 -3.49 -2.85
CA HIS A 126 -8.34 -4.15 -4.13
C HIS A 126 -8.44 -5.67 -4.05
N VAL A 127 -8.52 -6.33 -5.21
CA VAL A 127 -8.55 -7.80 -5.32
C VAL A 127 -7.47 -8.36 -6.25
N ASP A 128 -6.78 -7.50 -6.99
CA ASP A 128 -5.57 -7.92 -7.70
C ASP A 128 -4.46 -8.23 -6.70
N VAL A 129 -3.52 -9.07 -7.11
CA VAL A 129 -2.44 -9.56 -6.25
C VAL A 129 -1.15 -9.66 -7.06
N VAL A 130 0.01 -9.56 -6.40
CA VAL A 130 1.29 -9.86 -7.03
C VAL A 130 1.39 -11.34 -7.38
N THR A 131 2.34 -11.69 -8.26
CA THR A 131 2.62 -13.08 -8.60
C THR A 131 2.95 -13.92 -7.37
N GLU A 132 2.60 -15.19 -7.40
CA GLU A 132 3.01 -16.18 -6.40
C GLU A 132 4.53 -16.43 -6.37
N GLY A 133 5.24 -16.01 -7.43
CA GLY A 133 6.67 -16.29 -7.60
C GLY A 133 6.95 -17.75 -7.90
N ASP A 134 8.02 -18.31 -7.33
CA ASP A 134 8.35 -19.72 -7.50
C ASP A 134 7.39 -20.61 -6.68
N PRO A 135 6.55 -21.44 -7.34
CA PRO A 135 5.64 -22.34 -6.62
C PRO A 135 6.35 -23.31 -5.66
N ALA A 136 7.62 -23.62 -5.90
CA ALA A 136 8.39 -24.50 -5.02
C ALA A 136 8.74 -23.85 -3.66
N SER A 137 8.59 -22.55 -3.53
CA SER A 137 8.77 -21.82 -2.27
C SER A 137 7.57 -21.89 -1.34
N TRP A 138 6.41 -22.38 -1.82
CA TRP A 138 5.19 -22.49 -1.03
C TRP A 138 5.04 -23.86 -0.39
N SER A 139 4.63 -23.91 0.88
CA SER A 139 4.32 -25.16 1.59
C SER A 139 2.88 -25.65 1.35
N PHE A 140 2.04 -24.84 0.69
CA PHE A 140 0.66 -25.15 0.30
C PHE A 140 0.31 -24.49 -1.04
N ASP A 141 -0.82 -24.85 -1.65
CA ASP A 141 -1.29 -24.20 -2.88
C ASP A 141 -1.61 -22.71 -2.62
N PRO A 142 -0.94 -21.76 -3.32
CA PRO A 142 -1.15 -20.32 -3.15
C PRO A 142 -2.60 -19.85 -3.30
N TYR A 143 -3.45 -20.65 -3.96
CA TYR A 143 -4.84 -20.30 -4.23
C TYR A 143 -5.85 -21.28 -3.61
N ALA A 144 -5.44 -22.11 -2.66
CA ALA A 144 -6.35 -23.03 -1.96
C ALA A 144 -7.42 -22.29 -1.16
N GLY A 145 -7.08 -21.18 -0.53
CA GLY A 145 -7.99 -20.43 0.33
C GLY A 145 -8.51 -21.27 1.48
N ASP A 146 -7.64 -22.09 2.07
CA ASP A 146 -7.98 -22.99 3.17
C ASP A 146 -7.78 -22.30 4.52
N VAL A 147 -8.65 -22.63 5.47
CA VAL A 147 -8.46 -22.23 6.86
C VAL A 147 -7.84 -23.39 7.63
N VAL A 148 -6.60 -23.22 8.09
CA VAL A 148 -5.87 -24.22 8.86
C VAL A 148 -5.28 -23.56 10.09
N ASP A 149 -5.50 -24.16 11.27
CA ASP A 149 -5.02 -23.67 12.56
C ASP A 149 -5.36 -22.19 12.84
N GLY A 150 -6.58 -21.78 12.47
CA GLY A 150 -7.06 -20.40 12.65
C GLY A 150 -6.54 -19.40 11.63
N ARG A 151 -5.81 -19.82 10.58
CA ARG A 151 -5.23 -19.00 9.51
C ARG A 151 -5.91 -19.26 8.18
N LEU A 152 -6.36 -18.22 7.52
CA LEU A 152 -6.71 -18.25 6.10
C LEU A 152 -5.40 -18.11 5.29
N ARG A 153 -5.07 -19.13 4.49
CA ARG A 153 -3.83 -19.24 3.75
C ARG A 153 -4.04 -18.95 2.27
N GLY A 154 -3.06 -18.29 1.66
CA GLY A 154 -2.98 -18.09 0.21
C GLY A 154 -2.56 -16.69 -0.20
N ARG A 155 -2.13 -16.53 -1.46
CA ARG A 155 -1.79 -15.23 -2.06
C ARG A 155 -2.99 -14.29 -2.04
N GLY A 156 -2.78 -13.09 -1.52
CA GLY A 156 -3.83 -12.09 -1.34
C GLY A 156 -4.69 -12.31 -0.11
N SER A 157 -4.38 -13.30 0.75
CA SER A 157 -5.14 -13.48 1.98
C SER A 157 -4.94 -12.33 2.95
N ALA A 158 -3.72 -11.84 3.11
CA ALA A 158 -3.42 -10.64 3.89
C ALA A 158 -3.56 -9.38 3.04
N ASP A 159 -3.03 -9.37 1.82
CA ASP A 159 -2.95 -8.23 0.93
C ASP A 159 -3.80 -8.44 -0.34
N MET A 160 -5.12 -7.93 -0.40
CA MET A 160 -5.86 -7.50 0.81
C MET A 160 -7.30 -8.06 0.79
N LYS A 161 -7.47 -9.30 0.24
CA LYS A 161 -8.80 -9.93 0.06
C LYS A 161 -9.55 -10.14 1.37
N ALA A 162 -8.83 -10.34 2.50
CA ALA A 162 -9.46 -10.37 3.83
C ALA A 162 -10.02 -9.01 4.25
N GLY A 163 -9.28 -7.92 3.95
CA GLY A 163 -9.75 -6.55 4.14
C GLY A 163 -11.02 -6.26 3.33
N VAL A 164 -11.03 -6.70 2.05
CA VAL A 164 -12.22 -6.58 1.19
C VAL A 164 -13.42 -7.34 1.76
N ALA A 165 -13.24 -8.58 2.22
CA ALA A 165 -14.32 -9.34 2.84
C ALA A 165 -14.85 -8.66 4.11
N ALA A 166 -13.92 -8.16 4.95
CA ALA A 166 -14.26 -7.46 6.19
C ALA A 166 -15.06 -6.18 5.94
N MET A 167 -14.65 -5.33 4.97
CA MET A 167 -15.35 -4.07 4.69
C MET A 167 -16.75 -4.28 4.10
N VAL A 168 -16.93 -5.27 3.23
CA VAL A 168 -18.23 -5.59 2.63
C VAL A 168 -19.22 -6.03 3.72
N HIS A 169 -18.82 -6.93 4.60
CA HIS A 169 -19.68 -7.39 5.69
C HIS A 169 -19.87 -6.33 6.78
N ALA A 170 -18.86 -5.49 7.05
CA ALA A 170 -19.02 -4.36 7.97
C ALA A 170 -20.06 -3.35 7.46
N ALA A 171 -20.00 -2.98 6.19
CA ALA A 171 -20.99 -2.10 5.58
C ALA A 171 -22.42 -2.71 5.65
N ARG A 172 -22.54 -4.03 5.44
CA ARG A 172 -23.81 -4.75 5.61
C ARG A 172 -24.32 -4.69 7.05
N ALA A 173 -23.47 -4.92 8.04
CA ALA A 173 -23.84 -4.88 9.45
C ALA A 173 -24.29 -3.47 9.89
N VAL A 174 -23.64 -2.42 9.38
CA VAL A 174 -24.06 -1.03 9.61
C VAL A 174 -25.41 -0.75 8.96
N GLN A 175 -25.63 -1.21 7.72
CA GLN A 175 -26.92 -1.09 7.03
C GLN A 175 -28.07 -1.68 7.83
N LEU A 176 -27.91 -2.86 8.38
CA LEU A 176 -28.95 -3.55 9.16
C LEU A 176 -29.31 -2.82 10.47
N GLY A 177 -28.36 -2.08 11.04
CA GLY A 177 -28.57 -1.30 12.26
C GLY A 177 -29.18 0.10 12.06
N GLY A 178 -29.31 0.55 10.80
CA GLY A 178 -29.68 1.91 10.44
C GLY A 178 -28.57 2.94 10.72
N PHE A 179 -28.42 3.95 9.85
CA PHE A 179 -27.37 4.95 9.97
C PHE A 179 -27.71 6.25 9.21
N ALA A 180 -26.95 7.32 9.46
CA ALA A 180 -27.07 8.57 8.72
C ALA A 180 -26.09 8.62 7.54
N GLY A 181 -26.45 9.28 6.45
CA GLY A 181 -25.55 9.51 5.33
C GLY A 181 -25.41 8.33 4.37
N ARG A 182 -24.20 8.05 3.93
CA ARG A 182 -23.91 6.99 2.94
C ARG A 182 -22.67 6.19 3.31
N ILE A 183 -22.65 4.94 2.88
CA ILE A 183 -21.43 4.12 2.81
C ILE A 183 -21.18 3.80 1.34
N VAL A 184 -19.95 4.04 0.90
CA VAL A 184 -19.42 3.61 -0.39
C VAL A 184 -18.44 2.48 -0.14
N VAL A 185 -18.59 1.37 -0.84
CA VAL A 185 -17.63 0.25 -0.82
C VAL A 185 -17.02 0.18 -2.20
N GLY A 186 -15.77 0.63 -2.33
CA GLY A 186 -15.01 0.62 -3.59
C GLY A 186 -14.00 -0.52 -3.58
N VAL A 187 -14.11 -1.43 -4.56
CA VAL A 187 -13.07 -2.41 -4.85
C VAL A 187 -12.47 -1.99 -6.17
N LEU A 188 -11.31 -1.36 -6.09
CA LEU A 188 -10.67 -0.68 -7.20
C LEU A 188 -9.60 -1.57 -7.83
N ALA A 189 -9.41 -1.43 -9.13
CA ALA A 189 -8.54 -2.32 -9.92
C ALA A 189 -7.11 -1.79 -9.97
N ASP A 190 -6.16 -2.73 -10.10
CA ASP A 190 -4.77 -2.43 -10.47
C ASP A 190 -3.97 -1.69 -9.37
N GLU A 191 -4.25 -1.96 -8.10
CA GLU A 191 -3.51 -1.34 -7.00
C GLU A 191 -2.04 -1.74 -7.05
N GLU A 192 -1.76 -3.05 -7.23
CA GLU A 192 -0.42 -3.64 -7.32
C GLU A 192 0.37 -3.21 -8.59
N GLY A 193 -0.32 -2.57 -9.52
CA GLY A 193 0.22 -2.03 -10.76
C GLY A 193 0.37 -0.51 -10.74
N LEU A 194 -0.53 0.16 -11.43
CA LEU A 194 -0.55 1.61 -11.66
C LEU A 194 -1.74 2.32 -10.99
N MET A 195 -2.49 1.64 -10.12
CA MET A 195 -3.67 2.18 -9.42
C MET A 195 -4.72 2.77 -10.39
N LEU A 196 -4.98 2.06 -11.49
CA LEU A 196 -5.86 2.55 -12.56
C LEU A 196 -7.30 2.71 -12.07
N GLY A 197 -7.76 1.83 -11.19
CA GLY A 197 -9.08 1.89 -10.57
C GLY A 197 -9.26 3.14 -9.72
N ALA A 198 -8.30 3.44 -8.86
CA ALA A 198 -8.33 4.64 -8.02
C ALA A 198 -8.28 5.93 -8.85
N LYS A 199 -7.46 5.95 -9.91
CA LYS A 199 -7.40 7.09 -10.85
C LYS A 199 -8.73 7.32 -11.56
N ALA A 200 -9.35 6.24 -12.07
CA ALA A 200 -10.66 6.32 -12.71
C ALA A 200 -11.75 6.75 -11.72
N PHE A 201 -11.77 6.16 -10.52
CA PHE A 201 -12.73 6.52 -9.49
C PHE A 201 -12.63 8.00 -9.08
N ALA A 202 -11.40 8.52 -8.88
CA ALA A 202 -11.17 9.91 -8.55
C ALA A 202 -11.66 10.86 -9.66
N ALA A 203 -11.41 10.50 -10.94
CA ALA A 203 -11.90 11.26 -12.09
C ALA A 203 -13.44 11.26 -12.16
N ASP A 204 -14.08 10.10 -11.96
CA ASP A 204 -15.53 9.96 -11.95
C ASP A 204 -16.19 10.72 -10.80
N LEU A 205 -15.57 10.71 -9.61
CA LEU A 205 -16.05 11.50 -8.46
C LEU A 205 -15.98 13.00 -8.78
N GLY A 206 -14.86 13.46 -9.34
CA GLY A 206 -14.69 14.86 -9.75
C GLY A 206 -15.66 15.29 -10.86
N ALA A 207 -16.04 14.37 -11.75
CA ALA A 207 -17.03 14.60 -12.80
C ALA A 207 -18.49 14.47 -12.31
N GLY A 208 -18.73 13.95 -11.09
CA GLY A 208 -20.06 13.69 -10.56
C GLY A 208 -20.80 12.56 -11.29
N THR A 209 -20.08 11.57 -11.83
CA THR A 209 -20.62 10.47 -12.62
C THR A 209 -20.90 9.20 -11.81
N ILE A 210 -20.44 9.13 -10.54
CA ILE A 210 -20.70 7.98 -9.68
C ILE A 210 -22.15 8.04 -9.18
N PRO A 211 -23.01 7.06 -9.54
CA PRO A 211 -24.42 7.10 -9.18
C PRO A 211 -24.63 7.15 -7.67
N GLY A 212 -25.33 8.18 -7.19
CA GLY A 212 -25.67 8.35 -5.77
C GLY A 212 -24.51 8.82 -4.88
N VAL A 213 -23.35 9.19 -5.44
CA VAL A 213 -22.21 9.73 -4.70
C VAL A 213 -21.85 11.11 -5.24
N ASP A 214 -22.09 12.13 -4.46
CA ASP A 214 -21.79 13.54 -4.76
C ASP A 214 -20.53 14.05 -4.04
N ARG A 215 -20.17 13.40 -2.92
CA ARG A 215 -18.95 13.68 -2.14
C ARG A 215 -18.62 12.49 -1.25
N ILE A 216 -17.36 12.44 -0.80
CA ILE A 216 -16.86 11.51 0.21
C ILE A 216 -16.18 12.35 1.29
N ASP A 217 -16.53 12.10 2.56
CA ASP A 217 -16.04 12.87 3.70
C ASP A 217 -14.89 12.21 4.45
N GLY A 218 -14.60 10.94 4.14
CA GLY A 218 -13.47 10.17 4.67
C GLY A 218 -13.38 8.79 4.04
N VAL A 219 -12.18 8.26 3.94
CA VAL A 219 -11.88 6.94 3.35
C VAL A 219 -11.11 6.09 4.36
N ILE A 220 -11.55 4.85 4.54
CA ILE A 220 -10.79 3.80 5.23
C ILE A 220 -10.29 2.85 4.14
N VAL A 221 -8.97 2.83 3.93
CA VAL A 221 -8.30 1.88 3.04
C VAL A 221 -7.99 0.63 3.86
N CYS A 222 -8.49 -0.52 3.41
CA CYS A 222 -8.58 -1.74 4.23
C CYS A 222 -7.35 -2.66 4.10
N GLU A 223 -6.16 -2.07 3.95
CA GLU A 223 -4.84 -2.73 3.79
C GLU A 223 -4.27 -3.31 5.09
N PRO A 224 -3.41 -4.35 5.02
CA PRO A 224 -2.89 -5.08 6.16
C PRO A 224 -1.85 -4.28 6.95
N GLU A 225 -2.25 -3.64 8.04
CA GLU A 225 -1.37 -2.83 8.88
C GLU A 225 -1.17 -3.38 10.31
N GLY A 226 -1.48 -4.66 10.53
CA GLY A 226 -1.28 -5.31 11.84
C GLY A 226 -2.11 -4.70 12.98
N GLY A 227 -3.26 -4.10 12.66
CA GLY A 227 -4.10 -3.40 13.63
C GLY A 227 -3.62 -1.99 14.01
N GLU A 228 -2.57 -1.47 13.37
CA GLU A 228 -2.18 -0.06 13.48
C GLU A 228 -3.18 0.82 12.71
N VAL A 229 -3.45 2.01 13.22
CA VAL A 229 -4.20 3.05 12.51
C VAL A 229 -3.20 3.97 11.83
N CYS A 230 -3.13 3.93 10.49
CA CYS A 230 -2.10 4.61 9.71
C CYS A 230 -2.67 5.80 8.94
N PRO A 231 -2.61 7.03 9.47
CA PRO A 231 -3.06 8.23 8.78
C PRO A 231 -2.02 8.79 7.80
N VAL A 232 -0.80 8.26 7.80
CA VAL A 232 0.30 8.72 6.95
C VAL A 232 0.85 7.57 6.11
N ALA A 233 1.24 7.86 4.87
CA ALA A 233 1.88 6.90 3.96
C ALA A 233 3.05 7.54 3.21
N LYS A 234 4.07 6.73 2.90
CA LYS A 234 5.18 7.19 2.04
C LYS A 234 4.69 7.49 0.63
N GLY A 235 5.25 8.55 0.06
CA GLY A 235 5.18 8.75 -1.38
C GLY A 235 6.18 7.85 -2.11
N ALA A 236 5.87 7.56 -3.38
CA ALA A 236 6.73 6.79 -4.27
C ALA A 236 6.84 7.46 -5.63
N ILE A 237 8.06 7.59 -6.16
CA ILE A 237 8.31 7.99 -7.54
C ILE A 237 9.13 6.91 -8.20
N ARG A 238 8.67 6.41 -9.35
CA ARG A 238 9.46 5.55 -10.24
C ARG A 238 9.97 6.38 -11.38
N LEU A 239 11.29 6.54 -11.47
CA LEU A 239 11.95 7.45 -12.39
C LEU A 239 12.91 6.69 -13.29
N GLU A 240 12.92 6.99 -14.60
CA GLU A 240 13.96 6.57 -15.52
C GLU A 240 14.73 7.79 -16.04
N VAL A 241 16.07 7.70 -16.06
CA VAL A 241 16.97 8.69 -16.64
C VAL A 241 17.78 8.02 -17.74
N ALA A 242 17.57 8.43 -18.99
CA ALA A 242 18.21 7.88 -20.16
C ALA A 242 19.20 8.90 -20.75
N PHE A 243 20.50 8.58 -20.74
CA PHE A 243 21.53 9.37 -21.41
C PHE A 243 21.79 8.81 -22.80
N THR A 244 21.83 9.69 -23.81
CA THR A 244 22.08 9.33 -25.22
C THR A 244 23.35 10.00 -25.73
N GLY A 245 24.25 9.18 -26.21
CA GLY A 245 25.52 9.57 -26.83
C GLY A 245 25.69 9.02 -28.23
N ALA A 246 26.88 8.54 -28.53
CA ALA A 246 27.20 7.93 -29.85
C ALA A 246 28.12 6.73 -29.66
N MET A 247 27.78 5.62 -30.30
CA MET A 247 28.54 4.38 -30.31
C MET A 247 29.95 4.58 -30.94
N ALA A 248 30.92 3.87 -30.39
CA ALA A 248 32.26 3.79 -30.97
C ALA A 248 32.96 2.50 -30.59
N HIS A 249 34.05 2.19 -31.29
CA HIS A 249 34.95 1.12 -30.90
C HIS A 249 35.69 1.51 -29.61
N GLY A 250 35.76 0.61 -28.64
CA GLY A 250 36.39 0.86 -27.33
C GLY A 250 37.84 1.31 -27.38
N ALA A 251 38.60 0.97 -28.48
CA ALA A 251 39.95 1.47 -28.73
C ALA A 251 39.99 2.88 -29.30
N MET A 252 38.87 3.45 -29.75
CA MET A 252 38.75 4.79 -30.33
C MET A 252 37.61 5.58 -29.70
N PRO A 253 37.59 5.77 -28.37
CA PRO A 253 36.42 6.35 -27.65
C PRO A 253 36.15 7.81 -28.06
N TRP A 254 37.16 8.53 -28.59
CA TRP A 254 37.01 9.91 -29.09
C TRP A 254 36.16 10.01 -30.37
N MET A 255 35.87 8.90 -31.04
CA MET A 255 34.99 8.85 -32.23
C MET A 255 33.48 8.78 -31.83
N GLY A 256 33.18 8.59 -30.56
CA GLY A 256 31.83 8.56 -30.06
C GLY A 256 31.62 9.45 -28.82
N ARG A 257 30.55 9.21 -28.09
CA ARG A 257 30.24 9.88 -26.82
C ARG A 257 29.69 8.84 -25.85
N ASN A 258 30.43 8.52 -24.82
CA ASN A 258 30.09 7.48 -23.86
C ASN A 258 29.10 7.99 -22.81
N PRO A 259 27.87 7.44 -22.69
CA PRO A 259 26.93 7.86 -21.65
C PRO A 259 27.23 7.27 -20.25
N LEU A 260 28.05 6.23 -20.13
CA LEU A 260 28.33 5.57 -18.86
C LEU A 260 28.94 6.48 -17.77
N PRO A 261 29.92 7.37 -18.08
CA PRO A 261 30.44 8.31 -17.08
C PRO A 261 29.33 9.25 -16.53
N ALA A 262 28.36 9.65 -17.37
CA ALA A 262 27.25 10.50 -16.95
C ALA A 262 26.34 9.77 -15.96
N VAL A 263 26.10 8.46 -16.15
CA VAL A 263 25.37 7.65 -15.16
C VAL A 263 26.10 7.63 -13.82
N GLY A 264 27.43 7.46 -13.81
CA GLY A 264 28.23 7.53 -12.57
C GLY A 264 28.07 8.88 -11.84
N THR A 265 28.05 9.99 -12.58
CA THR A 265 27.81 11.34 -12.02
C THR A 265 26.38 11.48 -11.51
N MET A 266 25.40 10.91 -12.21
CA MET A 266 24.00 10.92 -11.76
C MET A 266 23.78 10.10 -10.47
N LEU A 267 24.44 8.95 -10.35
CA LEU A 267 24.41 8.15 -9.12
C LEU A 267 24.96 8.92 -7.91
N ALA A 268 26.06 9.65 -8.08
CA ALA A 268 26.61 10.51 -7.03
C ALA A 268 25.64 11.65 -6.69
N ALA A 269 25.05 12.30 -7.70
CA ALA A 269 24.08 13.37 -7.49
C ALA A 269 22.80 12.88 -6.75
N LEU A 270 22.33 11.67 -7.02
CA LEU A 270 21.20 11.06 -6.27
C LEU A 270 21.57 10.86 -4.80
N ALA A 271 22.77 10.37 -4.50
CA ALA A 271 23.25 10.21 -3.13
C ALA A 271 23.34 11.57 -2.39
N ASP A 272 23.86 12.59 -3.06
CA ASP A 272 23.94 13.95 -2.51
C ASP A 272 22.55 14.54 -2.28
N THR A 273 21.62 14.37 -3.23
CA THR A 273 20.21 14.80 -3.08
C THR A 273 19.56 14.13 -1.89
N GLN A 274 19.73 12.81 -1.75
CA GLN A 274 19.22 12.08 -0.59
C GLN A 274 19.79 12.62 0.72
N HIS A 275 21.10 12.86 0.75
CA HIS A 275 21.76 13.42 1.94
C HIS A 275 21.20 14.80 2.30
N VAL A 276 21.00 15.68 1.32
CA VAL A 276 20.42 17.02 1.52
C VAL A 276 19.00 16.91 2.05
N LEU A 277 18.14 16.07 1.44
CA LEU A 277 16.76 15.88 1.87
C LEU A 277 16.68 15.37 3.31
N ARG A 278 17.49 14.35 3.65
CA ARG A 278 17.55 13.81 5.03
C ARG A 278 18.06 14.84 6.03
N SER A 279 19.06 15.62 5.66
CA SER A 279 19.62 16.67 6.53
C SER A 279 18.63 17.80 6.76
N THR A 280 17.80 18.12 5.77
CA THR A 280 16.82 19.20 5.83
C THR A 280 15.55 18.82 6.58
N HIS A 281 15.03 17.61 6.35
CA HIS A 281 13.72 17.18 6.84
C HIS A 281 13.81 16.20 8.02
N GLY A 282 14.96 15.55 8.20
CA GLY A 282 15.10 14.47 9.19
C GLY A 282 14.34 13.20 8.78
N ASP A 283 14.33 12.23 9.68
CA ASP A 283 13.52 11.03 9.54
C ASP A 283 12.12 11.30 10.08
N HIS A 284 11.09 10.88 9.32
CA HIS A 284 9.71 10.99 9.78
C HIS A 284 9.46 9.97 10.90
N PRO A 285 8.81 10.36 12.02
CA PRO A 285 8.68 9.48 13.20
C PRO A 285 7.94 8.17 12.93
N LEU A 286 7.02 8.14 11.97
CA LEU A 286 6.24 6.94 11.62
C LEU A 286 6.69 6.30 10.31
N LEU A 287 7.27 7.07 9.38
CA LEU A 287 7.63 6.58 8.04
C LEU A 287 9.14 6.34 7.87
N GLY A 288 9.97 6.80 8.82
CA GLY A 288 11.42 6.71 8.71
C GLY A 288 12.01 7.60 7.62
N PRO A 289 13.18 7.24 7.04
CA PRO A 289 13.93 8.10 6.14
C PRO A 289 13.37 8.20 4.73
N ILE A 290 13.72 9.30 4.05
CA ILE A 290 13.60 9.47 2.60
C ILE A 290 14.67 8.63 1.91
N CYS A 291 14.33 7.91 0.82
CA CYS A 291 15.26 7.07 0.08
C CYS A 291 15.19 7.36 -1.43
N LEU A 292 16.35 7.53 -2.05
CA LEU A 292 16.52 7.58 -3.50
C LEU A 292 17.38 6.38 -3.90
N THR A 293 16.76 5.30 -4.35
CA THR A 293 17.42 4.01 -4.56
C THR A 293 17.54 3.70 -6.05
N PRO A 294 18.74 3.76 -6.66
CA PRO A 294 18.96 3.21 -7.98
C PRO A 294 18.70 1.70 -7.99
N THR A 295 17.83 1.23 -8.88
CA THR A 295 17.38 -0.17 -8.89
C THR A 295 17.79 -0.93 -10.15
N VAL A 296 17.85 -0.23 -11.31
CA VAL A 296 18.20 -0.86 -12.59
C VAL A 296 19.17 0.03 -13.35
N LEU A 297 20.19 -0.58 -13.94
CA LEU A 297 21.08 0.04 -14.91
C LEU A 297 21.14 -0.83 -16.17
N ARG A 298 20.83 -0.23 -17.32
CA ARG A 298 20.91 -0.88 -18.63
C ARG A 298 21.84 -0.10 -19.55
N ALA A 299 22.92 -0.71 -20.02
CA ALA A 299 23.84 -0.12 -20.99
C ALA A 299 24.72 -1.19 -21.64
N GLY A 300 24.99 -1.02 -22.96
CA GLY A 300 25.89 -1.91 -23.70
C GLY A 300 25.36 -3.33 -23.90
N ASP A 301 26.21 -4.15 -24.48
CA ASP A 301 25.95 -5.58 -24.72
C ASP A 301 27.09 -6.40 -24.03
N PRO A 302 26.78 -7.31 -23.11
CA PRO A 302 27.78 -8.13 -22.42
C PRO A 302 28.67 -8.97 -23.36
N GLU A 303 28.15 -9.32 -24.54
CA GLU A 303 28.89 -10.07 -25.54
C GLU A 303 29.81 -9.21 -26.40
N GLN A 304 29.69 -7.87 -26.32
CA GLN A 304 30.42 -6.88 -27.10
C GLN A 304 31.12 -5.84 -26.24
N ILE A 305 31.93 -6.29 -25.28
CA ILE A 305 32.62 -5.42 -24.31
C ILE A 305 33.60 -4.40 -24.95
N ASN A 306 33.98 -4.64 -26.20
CA ASN A 306 34.82 -3.75 -27.00
C ASN A 306 34.01 -2.63 -27.71
N VAL A 307 32.71 -2.54 -27.53
CA VAL A 307 31.83 -1.54 -28.13
C VAL A 307 31.31 -0.60 -27.03
N MET A 308 31.58 0.68 -27.22
CA MET A 308 31.06 1.76 -26.38
C MET A 308 29.56 1.95 -26.71
N PRO A 309 28.63 1.88 -25.73
CA PRO A 309 27.20 2.00 -26.00
C PRO A 309 26.79 3.41 -26.43
N ALA A 310 25.71 3.51 -27.20
CA ALA A 310 25.08 4.78 -27.53
C ALA A 310 24.13 5.29 -26.46
N THR A 311 23.59 4.40 -25.63
CA THR A 311 22.61 4.74 -24.60
C THR A 311 22.91 4.07 -23.27
N ALA A 312 22.54 4.74 -22.18
CA ALA A 312 22.54 4.17 -20.83
C ALA A 312 21.32 4.67 -20.08
N THR A 313 20.53 3.76 -19.50
CA THR A 313 19.30 4.05 -18.75
C THR A 313 19.45 3.62 -17.31
N LEU A 314 19.14 4.52 -16.39
CA LEU A 314 19.12 4.31 -14.95
C LEU A 314 17.66 4.39 -14.46
N ALA A 315 17.15 3.35 -13.77
CA ALA A 315 15.90 3.44 -13.05
C ALA A 315 16.15 3.67 -11.56
N VAL A 316 15.30 4.50 -10.95
CA VAL A 316 15.41 4.92 -9.54
C VAL A 316 14.03 4.76 -8.88
N ASP A 317 13.96 4.03 -7.76
CA ASP A 317 12.82 4.02 -6.84
C ASP A 317 13.07 5.09 -5.75
N ILE A 318 12.16 6.06 -5.66
CA ILE A 318 12.25 7.16 -4.71
C ILE A 318 11.12 7.03 -3.71
N ARG A 319 11.46 7.02 -2.43
CA ARG A 319 10.50 6.98 -1.31
C ARG A 319 10.59 8.28 -0.52
N THR A 320 9.47 8.98 -0.42
CA THR A 320 9.38 10.30 0.21
C THR A 320 8.52 10.29 1.46
N THR A 321 8.59 11.38 2.21
CA THR A 321 7.69 11.68 3.34
C THR A 321 6.88 12.94 3.01
N PRO A 322 5.83 13.28 3.77
CA PRO A 322 5.02 14.48 3.55
C PRO A 322 5.78 15.81 3.48
N ALA A 323 7.01 15.86 4.01
CA ALA A 323 7.86 17.03 3.94
C ALA A 323 8.44 17.33 2.53
N VAL A 324 8.31 16.40 1.55
CA VAL A 324 8.90 16.52 0.22
C VAL A 324 7.83 16.80 -0.83
N ASP A 325 7.92 17.96 -1.49
CA ASP A 325 7.13 18.26 -2.69
C ASP A 325 7.72 17.53 -3.90
N HIS A 326 7.00 16.55 -4.44
CA HIS A 326 7.43 15.74 -5.58
C HIS A 326 7.71 16.58 -6.83
N ARG A 327 6.94 17.63 -7.07
CA ARG A 327 7.11 18.51 -8.22
C ARG A 327 8.43 19.25 -8.14
N VAL A 328 8.82 19.73 -6.94
CA VAL A 328 10.11 20.38 -6.71
C VAL A 328 11.24 19.39 -6.88
N LEU A 329 11.15 18.22 -6.25
CA LEU A 329 12.18 17.18 -6.36
C LEU A 329 12.41 16.73 -7.81
N LEU A 330 11.33 16.49 -8.56
CA LEU A 330 11.43 16.07 -9.97
C LEU A 330 12.06 17.17 -10.85
N ALA A 331 11.75 18.44 -10.61
CA ALA A 331 12.36 19.56 -11.31
C ALA A 331 13.88 19.63 -11.02
N ASP A 332 14.29 19.50 -9.77
CA ASP A 332 15.71 19.52 -9.38
C ASP A 332 16.49 18.35 -9.97
N LEU A 333 15.88 17.16 -10.03
CA LEU A 333 16.50 15.98 -10.65
C LEU A 333 16.62 16.15 -12.18
N ALA A 334 15.59 16.70 -12.82
CA ALA A 334 15.62 17.00 -14.26
C ALA A 334 16.70 18.03 -14.61
N ASP A 335 16.81 19.11 -13.85
CA ASP A 335 17.86 20.13 -14.01
C ASP A 335 19.25 19.53 -13.80
N THR A 336 19.39 18.65 -12.82
CA THR A 336 20.67 17.96 -12.54
C THR A 336 21.07 17.03 -13.67
N ALA A 337 20.13 16.21 -14.18
CA ALA A 337 20.38 15.34 -15.33
C ALA A 337 20.71 16.17 -16.59
N GLY A 338 20.01 17.30 -16.78
CA GLY A 338 20.27 18.24 -17.88
C GLY A 338 21.67 18.83 -17.83
N ARG A 339 22.15 19.28 -16.67
CA ARG A 339 23.51 19.78 -16.50
C ARG A 339 24.56 18.69 -16.79
N ILE A 340 24.39 17.51 -16.25
CA ILE A 340 25.30 16.36 -16.47
C ILE A 340 25.37 16.03 -17.96
N ALA A 341 24.25 15.98 -18.66
CA ALA A 341 24.22 15.70 -20.08
C ALA A 341 24.88 16.81 -20.91
N HIS A 342 24.61 18.09 -20.59
CA HIS A 342 25.19 19.23 -21.25
C HIS A 342 26.72 19.20 -21.16
N ASP A 343 27.27 19.01 -19.96
CA ASP A 343 28.72 19.01 -19.70
C ASP A 343 29.43 17.84 -20.40
N ALA A 344 28.74 16.72 -20.57
CA ALA A 344 29.23 15.53 -21.28
C ALA A 344 28.96 15.56 -22.81
N GLY A 345 28.23 16.56 -23.32
CA GLY A 345 27.80 16.63 -24.72
C GLY A 345 26.85 15.53 -25.13
N LEU A 346 26.00 15.08 -24.21
CA LEU A 346 25.00 14.01 -24.37
C LEU A 346 23.59 14.57 -24.50
N GLY A 347 22.65 13.75 -25.03
CA GLY A 347 21.24 13.94 -24.81
C GLY A 347 20.81 13.30 -23.49
N VAL A 348 19.70 13.79 -22.92
CA VAL A 348 19.09 13.18 -21.74
C VAL A 348 17.57 13.24 -21.85
N GLU A 349 16.93 12.19 -21.40
CA GLU A 349 15.48 12.12 -21.17
C GLU A 349 15.25 11.63 -19.75
N LEU A 350 14.35 12.31 -19.03
CA LEU A 350 13.90 11.93 -17.70
C LEU A 350 12.42 11.61 -17.80
N THR A 351 12.06 10.35 -17.54
CA THR A 351 10.70 9.84 -17.63
C THR A 351 10.19 9.48 -16.23
N VAL A 352 9.11 10.12 -15.80
CA VAL A 352 8.37 9.72 -14.61
C VAL A 352 7.44 8.58 -15.00
N VAL A 353 7.77 7.37 -14.58
CA VAL A 353 6.97 6.16 -14.86
C VAL A 353 5.72 6.15 -13.99
N ASP A 354 5.89 6.53 -12.70
CA ASP A 354 4.80 6.62 -11.74
C ASP A 354 5.13 7.66 -10.67
N ASP A 355 4.10 8.37 -10.21
CA ASP A 355 4.21 9.42 -9.18
C ASP A 355 3.03 9.29 -8.20
N ARG A 356 3.34 8.87 -6.98
CA ARG A 356 2.41 8.67 -5.87
C ARG A 356 2.84 9.58 -4.71
N PRO A 357 2.25 10.77 -4.54
CA PRO A 357 2.64 11.65 -3.45
C PRO A 357 2.32 11.03 -2.09
N PRO A 358 3.02 11.43 -1.02
CA PRO A 358 2.77 10.93 0.31
C PRO A 358 1.38 11.37 0.82
N VAL A 359 0.82 10.58 1.75
CA VAL A 359 -0.41 10.92 2.46
C VAL A 359 -0.05 11.47 3.84
N ASP A 360 -0.77 12.51 4.27
CA ASP A 360 -0.67 13.11 5.59
C ASP A 360 -2.06 13.58 6.06
N THR A 361 -2.87 12.64 6.52
CA THR A 361 -4.17 12.95 7.10
C THR A 361 -3.98 13.36 8.57
N PRO A 362 -4.45 14.54 8.98
CA PRO A 362 -4.33 14.96 10.38
C PRO A 362 -4.95 13.93 11.34
N VAL A 363 -4.27 13.65 12.45
CA VAL A 363 -4.74 12.65 13.43
C VAL A 363 -6.10 13.02 14.02
N ASP A 364 -6.41 14.32 14.13
CA ASP A 364 -7.70 14.83 14.59
C ASP A 364 -8.81 14.84 13.52
N HIS A 365 -8.50 14.42 12.30
CA HIS A 365 -9.51 14.29 11.24
C HIS A 365 -10.59 13.25 11.65
N PRO A 366 -11.88 13.52 11.39
CA PRO A 366 -12.97 12.63 11.81
C PRO A 366 -12.81 11.16 11.40
N VAL A 367 -12.28 10.86 10.20
CA VAL A 367 -12.09 9.46 9.77
C VAL A 367 -11.01 8.74 10.58
N VAL A 368 -9.94 9.43 10.97
CA VAL A 368 -8.86 8.87 11.82
C VAL A 368 -9.41 8.62 13.23
N GLN A 369 -10.10 9.62 13.81
CA GLN A 369 -10.72 9.47 15.12
C GLN A 369 -11.77 8.36 15.17
N ALA A 370 -12.55 8.20 14.09
CA ALA A 370 -13.50 7.12 13.95
C ALA A 370 -12.79 5.76 13.93
N MET A 371 -11.67 5.64 13.22
CA MET A 371 -10.93 4.37 13.16
C MET A 371 -10.27 4.03 14.50
N LEU A 372 -9.69 5.01 15.21
CA LEU A 372 -9.17 4.85 16.57
C LEU A 372 -10.25 4.36 17.54
N ALA A 373 -11.44 5.00 17.51
CA ALA A 373 -12.59 4.59 18.30
C ALA A 373 -13.08 3.19 17.93
N GLY A 374 -13.09 2.87 16.61
CA GLY A 374 -13.46 1.56 16.08
C GLY A 374 -12.54 0.45 16.57
N HIS A 375 -11.23 0.65 16.49
CA HIS A 375 -10.25 -0.29 17.01
C HIS A 375 -10.45 -0.56 18.51
N ARG A 376 -10.54 0.51 19.31
CA ARG A 376 -10.76 0.39 20.77
C ARG A 376 -12.05 -0.38 21.08
N SER A 377 -13.13 -0.09 20.36
CA SER A 377 -14.40 -0.80 20.55
C SER A 377 -14.31 -2.29 20.21
N ALA A 378 -13.54 -2.66 19.19
CA ALA A 378 -13.41 -4.04 18.72
C ALA A 378 -12.46 -4.88 19.56
N THR A 379 -11.40 -4.28 20.11
CA THR A 379 -10.27 -4.97 20.74
C THR A 379 -10.16 -4.74 22.24
N GLY A 380 -10.78 -3.67 22.75
CA GLY A 380 -10.67 -3.24 24.14
C GLY A 380 -9.37 -2.50 24.49
N VAL A 381 -8.49 -2.30 23.50
CA VAL A 381 -7.19 -1.59 23.71
C VAL A 381 -7.08 -0.37 22.79
N GLU A 382 -6.22 0.57 23.13
CA GLU A 382 -5.93 1.72 22.28
C GLU A 382 -5.13 1.29 21.07
N ALA A 383 -5.47 1.84 19.90
CA ALA A 383 -4.72 1.58 18.69
C ALA A 383 -3.34 2.27 18.73
N VAL A 384 -2.34 1.61 18.18
CA VAL A 384 -1.07 2.26 17.84
C VAL A 384 -1.30 3.09 16.57
N ILE A 385 -0.83 4.35 16.58
CA ILE A 385 -0.78 5.16 15.38
C ILE A 385 0.50 4.79 14.64
N GLY A 386 0.32 4.26 13.43
CA GLY A 386 1.39 3.81 12.54
C GLY A 386 1.51 4.64 11.27
N GLY A 387 2.32 4.14 10.36
CA GLY A 387 2.47 4.70 9.02
C GLY A 387 2.72 3.60 7.99
N VAL A 388 2.18 3.81 6.79
CA VAL A 388 2.35 2.88 5.67
C VAL A 388 3.73 3.09 5.04
N PRO A 389 4.60 2.08 5.01
CA PRO A 389 5.95 2.22 4.43
C PRO A 389 5.94 2.29 2.90
N GLY A 390 4.82 1.99 2.28
CA GLY A 390 4.52 2.03 0.85
C GLY A 390 3.52 3.11 0.48
N ALA A 391 2.93 2.97 -0.70
CA ALA A 391 1.81 3.74 -1.19
C ALA A 391 0.64 2.78 -1.46
N THR A 392 -0.58 3.20 -1.18
CA THR A 392 -1.83 2.50 -1.46
C THR A 392 -2.70 3.34 -2.39
N ASP A 393 -3.83 2.81 -2.83
CA ASP A 393 -4.84 3.59 -3.57
C ASP A 393 -5.26 4.87 -2.85
N GLY A 394 -5.15 4.91 -1.52
CA GLY A 394 -5.34 6.10 -0.70
C GLY A 394 -4.48 7.29 -1.13
N THR A 395 -3.29 7.04 -1.68
CA THR A 395 -2.41 8.07 -2.25
C THR A 395 -3.05 8.78 -3.44
N ILE A 396 -3.64 8.01 -4.34
CA ILE A 396 -4.33 8.54 -5.54
C ILE A 396 -5.62 9.26 -5.15
N LEU A 397 -6.40 8.66 -4.25
CA LEU A 397 -7.64 9.26 -3.76
C LEU A 397 -7.38 10.61 -3.06
N THR A 398 -6.28 10.71 -2.31
CA THR A 398 -5.86 11.98 -1.69
C THR A 398 -5.39 12.99 -2.75
N ARG A 399 -4.53 12.59 -3.68
CA ARG A 399 -3.96 13.48 -4.70
C ARG A 399 -5.00 14.01 -5.68
N ASP A 400 -5.82 13.09 -6.24
CA ASP A 400 -6.68 13.40 -7.39
C ASP A 400 -8.09 13.82 -7.00
N ALA A 401 -8.57 13.40 -5.82
CA ALA A 401 -9.90 13.73 -5.33
C ALA A 401 -9.90 14.54 -4.02
N GLY A 402 -8.73 14.82 -3.42
CA GLY A 402 -8.63 15.60 -2.17
C GLY A 402 -9.22 14.90 -0.95
N LEU A 403 -9.33 13.56 -0.97
CA LEU A 403 -9.96 12.79 0.09
C LEU A 403 -9.01 12.57 1.26
N ALA A 404 -9.52 12.71 2.48
CA ALA A 404 -8.80 12.30 3.68
C ALA A 404 -8.88 10.79 3.84
N THR A 405 -7.72 10.13 3.94
CA THR A 405 -7.62 8.68 4.02
C THR A 405 -6.95 8.22 5.32
N VAL A 406 -7.34 7.06 5.81
CA VAL A 406 -6.66 6.33 6.88
C VAL A 406 -6.58 4.87 6.48
N VAL A 407 -5.42 4.25 6.68
CA VAL A 407 -5.21 2.83 6.38
C VAL A 407 -5.35 2.02 7.66
N TYR A 408 -6.10 0.91 7.57
CA TYR A 408 -6.30 -0.04 8.67
C TYR A 408 -6.87 -1.33 8.11
N GLY A 409 -6.29 -2.49 8.45
CA GLY A 409 -6.87 -3.76 8.03
C GLY A 409 -6.27 -4.98 8.72
N PRO A 410 -6.85 -6.17 8.45
CA PRO A 410 -6.42 -7.42 9.04
C PRO A 410 -5.13 -7.93 8.41
N GLY A 411 -4.34 -8.65 9.21
CA GLY A 411 -3.08 -9.21 8.77
C GLY A 411 -1.89 -8.27 8.95
N GLY A 412 -0.70 -8.84 8.96
CA GLY A 412 0.54 -8.09 9.15
C GLY A 412 1.11 -7.61 7.83
N LYS A 413 1.53 -6.35 7.76
CA LYS A 413 2.19 -5.76 6.59
C LYS A 413 3.48 -6.49 6.14
N TRP A 414 4.06 -7.30 7.02
CA TRP A 414 5.30 -8.02 6.75
C TRP A 414 5.12 -9.38 6.07
N ILE A 415 3.89 -9.92 6.04
CA ILE A 415 3.60 -11.19 5.37
C ILE A 415 3.15 -10.99 3.91
N ALA A 416 2.74 -9.79 3.55
CA ALA A 416 2.39 -9.42 2.19
C ALA A 416 3.53 -9.72 1.21
N HIS A 417 3.19 -10.18 0.01
CA HIS A 417 4.14 -10.50 -1.09
C HIS A 417 5.12 -11.66 -0.83
N GLN A 418 5.06 -12.32 0.32
CA GLN A 418 5.90 -13.48 0.63
C GLN A 418 5.24 -14.80 0.23
N ALA A 419 6.03 -15.85 0.09
CA ALA A 419 5.50 -17.21 0.04
C ALA A 419 4.87 -17.57 1.40
N ASP A 420 3.93 -18.52 1.39
CA ASP A 420 3.17 -18.92 2.57
C ASP A 420 2.37 -17.79 3.24
N GLU A 421 1.93 -16.81 2.45
CA GLU A 421 1.08 -15.72 2.90
C GLU A 421 -0.17 -16.24 3.60
N PHE A 422 -0.52 -15.61 4.71
CA PHE A 422 -1.71 -15.93 5.51
C PHE A 422 -2.24 -14.71 6.26
N VAL A 423 -3.46 -14.82 6.76
CA VAL A 423 -4.05 -13.90 7.73
C VAL A 423 -4.73 -14.68 8.85
N GLU A 424 -4.58 -14.22 10.08
CA GLU A 424 -5.31 -14.83 11.21
C GLU A 424 -6.81 -14.56 11.08
N VAL A 425 -7.64 -15.59 11.23
CA VAL A 425 -9.10 -15.43 11.21
C VAL A 425 -9.55 -14.46 12.30
N ALA A 426 -8.89 -14.47 13.44
CA ALA A 426 -9.17 -13.54 14.54
C ALA A 426 -9.00 -12.08 14.12
N ASP A 427 -7.97 -11.78 13.29
CA ASP A 427 -7.70 -10.42 12.77
C ASP A 427 -8.79 -9.98 11.79
N ILE A 428 -9.24 -10.90 10.90
CA ILE A 428 -10.34 -10.62 9.97
C ILE A 428 -11.58 -10.20 10.75
N LEU A 429 -11.94 -10.95 11.78
CA LEU A 429 -13.12 -10.70 12.59
C LEU A 429 -12.97 -9.43 13.46
N ALA A 430 -11.77 -9.18 13.99
CA ALA A 430 -11.48 -7.95 14.72
C ALA A 430 -11.58 -6.72 13.82
N ALA A 431 -11.00 -6.76 12.63
CA ALA A 431 -11.08 -5.68 11.63
C ALA A 431 -12.53 -5.42 11.20
N THR A 432 -13.32 -6.48 10.97
CA THR A 432 -14.76 -6.35 10.65
C THR A 432 -15.50 -5.59 11.73
N ARG A 433 -15.31 -5.95 13.02
CA ARG A 433 -15.93 -5.24 14.15
C ARG A 433 -15.44 -3.79 14.26
N ALA A 434 -14.14 -3.57 14.04
CA ALA A 434 -13.54 -2.23 14.07
C ALA A 434 -14.16 -1.33 12.98
N TYR A 435 -14.34 -1.83 11.76
CA TYR A 435 -14.97 -1.10 10.67
C TYR A 435 -16.45 -0.77 10.98
N VAL A 436 -17.21 -1.71 11.56
CA VAL A 436 -18.60 -1.45 11.99
C VAL A 436 -18.64 -0.30 13.00
N ALA A 437 -17.80 -0.36 14.03
CA ALA A 437 -17.77 0.66 15.06
C ALA A 437 -17.25 2.00 14.53
N ALA A 438 -16.22 1.99 13.69
CA ALA A 438 -15.70 3.20 13.03
C ALA A 438 -16.75 3.86 12.13
N ALA A 439 -17.45 3.08 11.30
CA ALA A 439 -18.50 3.61 10.44
C ALA A 439 -19.65 4.23 11.26
N ARG A 440 -20.09 3.57 12.33
CA ARG A 440 -21.12 4.11 13.23
C ARG A 440 -20.67 5.41 13.90
N HIS A 441 -19.43 5.47 14.37
CA HIS A 441 -18.85 6.67 14.97
C HIS A 441 -18.80 7.83 13.96
N PHE A 442 -18.32 7.57 12.75
CA PHE A 442 -18.18 8.57 11.69
C PHE A 442 -19.54 9.11 11.20
N LEU A 443 -20.47 8.18 10.94
CA LEU A 443 -21.75 8.51 10.31
C LEU A 443 -22.79 9.10 11.27
N ASN A 444 -22.78 8.67 12.55
CA ASN A 444 -23.76 9.11 13.54
C ASN A 444 -23.21 10.13 14.54
N GLY A 445 -21.91 10.46 14.45
CA GLY A 445 -21.19 11.21 15.48
C GLY A 445 -20.81 10.34 16.69
N PRO A 446 -20.00 10.86 17.63
CA PRO A 446 -19.67 10.13 18.85
C PRO A 446 -20.95 9.79 19.63
N PRO A 447 -21.02 8.62 20.29
CA PRO A 447 -22.16 8.31 21.14
C PRO A 447 -22.33 9.39 22.19
N SER A 448 -23.60 9.81 22.41
CA SER A 448 -23.90 10.75 23.49
C SER A 448 -23.36 10.19 24.81
N PRO A 449 -22.67 11.03 25.64
CA PRO A 449 -22.27 10.58 26.95
C PRO A 449 -23.52 10.17 27.74
N ALA A 450 -23.45 8.96 28.37
CA ALA A 450 -24.53 8.38 29.16
C ALA A 450 -24.72 9.17 30.47
#